data_56e9402a2380a5ac6e94013376a90fb0
#
_entry.id   56e9402a2380a5ac6e94013376a90fb0
#
_cell.length_a   1.000
_cell.length_b   1.000
_cell.length_c   1.000
_cell.angle_alpha   90.00
_cell.angle_beta   90.00
_cell.angle_gamma   90.00
#
_symmetry.space_group_name_H-M   'P 1'
#
loop_
_entity.id
_entity.type
_entity.pdbx_description
1 polymer ?
#
loop_
_entity_poly.entity_id
_entity_poly.type
_entity_poly.pdbx_seq_one_letter_code
_entity_poly.pdbx_strand_id
1 'polypeptide(L)'
;MAKILWYGDAVSNTGFGRVTHSILEHLHKEHEVVVYGINYTGDPHPYPFKIYPAAAHNPQDRFGLARIQSIVQHEKPDFVISLNDIWIVNQVWERIHLLKQSLKFKFIAYFPT
;
A
#
# COMPACT_ATOMS: atom_id res chain seq x y z
N MET A 1 -7.89 14.45 10.48
CA MET A 1 -7.90 13.12 9.88
C MET A 1 -7.09 13.15 8.59
N ALA A 2 -6.22 12.17 8.39
CA ALA A 2 -5.40 12.06 7.19
C ALA A 2 -5.90 10.92 6.32
N LYS A 3 -5.55 10.96 5.02
CA LYS A 3 -5.76 9.85 4.10
C LYS A 3 -4.44 9.12 3.92
N ILE A 4 -4.44 7.81 4.17
CA ILE A 4 -3.25 6.98 4.16
C ILE A 4 -3.40 5.90 3.10
N LEU A 5 -2.44 5.82 2.18
CA LEU A 5 -2.32 4.70 1.26
C LEU A 5 -1.24 3.76 1.80
N TRP A 6 -1.66 2.56 2.16
CA TRP A 6 -0.77 1.52 2.66
C TRP A 6 -0.44 0.55 1.55
N TYR A 7 0.82 0.39 1.24
CA TYR A 7 1.29 -0.58 0.25
C TYR A 7 1.98 -1.73 0.96
N GLY A 8 1.36 -2.91 0.93
CA GLY A 8 1.92 -4.07 1.60
C GLY A 8 1.01 -5.28 1.49
N ASP A 9 1.42 -6.36 2.12
CA ASP A 9 0.66 -7.61 2.15
C ASP A 9 -0.34 -7.56 3.31
N ALA A 10 -1.60 -7.27 2.99
CA ALA A 10 -2.63 -7.05 4.01
C ALA A 10 -3.58 -8.24 4.18
N VAL A 11 -3.50 -9.26 3.34
CA VAL A 11 -4.48 -10.36 3.35
C VAL A 11 -3.86 -11.73 3.58
N SER A 12 -2.54 -11.84 3.59
CA SER A 12 -1.87 -13.13 3.83
C SER A 12 -1.57 -13.32 5.32
N ASN A 13 -1.27 -14.57 5.68
CA ASN A 13 -0.87 -14.91 7.04
C ASN A 13 0.64 -14.83 7.27
N THR A 14 1.34 -14.08 6.42
CA THR A 14 2.78 -13.88 6.57
C THR A 14 3.10 -12.92 7.71
N GLY A 15 4.38 -12.83 8.09
CA GLY A 15 4.81 -11.86 9.09
C GLY A 15 4.48 -10.42 8.69
N PHE A 16 4.65 -10.09 7.41
CA PHE A 16 4.27 -8.75 6.90
C PHE A 16 2.77 -8.50 7.02
N GLY A 17 1.94 -9.52 6.74
CA GLY A 17 0.50 -9.39 6.88
C GLY A 17 0.07 -9.12 8.31
N ARG A 18 0.68 -9.82 9.27
CA ARG A 18 0.36 -9.63 10.69
C ARG A 18 0.72 -8.24 11.18
N VAL A 19 1.90 -7.75 10.82
CA VAL A 19 2.33 -6.39 11.18
C VAL A 19 1.39 -5.36 10.56
N THR A 20 1.05 -5.53 9.30
CA THR A 20 0.12 -4.66 8.59
C THR A 20 -1.23 -4.58 9.31
N HIS A 21 -1.81 -5.72 9.66
CA HIS A 21 -3.10 -5.75 10.34
C HIS A 21 -3.05 -5.06 11.70
N SER A 22 -2.01 -5.30 12.47
CA SER A 22 -1.85 -4.69 13.78
C SER A 22 -1.83 -3.17 13.70
N ILE A 23 -1.11 -2.62 12.73
CA ILE A 23 -1.02 -1.18 12.53
C ILE A 23 -2.32 -0.61 11.98
N LEU A 24 -2.91 -1.27 10.98
CA LEU A 24 -4.12 -0.76 10.33
C LEU A 24 -5.34 -0.78 11.25
N GLU A 25 -5.42 -1.70 12.20
CA GLU A 25 -6.48 -1.70 13.20
C GLU A 25 -6.53 -0.38 13.97
N HIS A 26 -5.38 0.19 14.25
CA HIS A 26 -5.29 1.47 14.95
C HIS A 26 -5.51 2.65 14.02
N LEU A 27 -4.90 2.63 12.84
CA LEU A 27 -4.94 3.76 11.93
C LEU A 27 -6.34 4.03 11.37
N HIS A 28 -7.10 2.98 11.03
CA HIS A 28 -8.39 3.19 10.38
C HIS A 28 -9.45 3.79 11.32
N LYS A 29 -9.21 3.78 12.62
CA LYS A 29 -10.13 4.38 13.59
C LYS A 29 -10.08 5.91 13.56
N GLU A 30 -8.96 6.48 13.15
CA GLU A 30 -8.76 7.93 13.17
C GLU A 30 -8.47 8.51 11.79
N HIS A 31 -8.17 7.68 10.81
CA HIS A 31 -7.77 8.12 9.46
C HIS A 31 -8.49 7.31 8.40
N GLU A 32 -8.61 7.90 7.21
CA GLU A 32 -9.09 7.15 6.04
C GLU A 32 -7.93 6.30 5.52
N VAL A 33 -8.12 4.98 5.50
CA VAL A 33 -7.09 4.03 5.06
C VAL A 33 -7.53 3.36 3.78
N VAL A 34 -6.64 3.37 2.78
CA VAL A 34 -6.77 2.61 1.53
C VAL A 34 -5.53 1.74 1.42
N VAL A 35 -5.72 0.48 1.06
CA VAL A 35 -4.62 -0.48 0.95
C VAL A 35 -4.41 -0.88 -0.50
N TYR A 36 -3.14 -0.95 -0.93
CA TYR A 36 -2.76 -1.60 -2.18
C TYR A 36 -2.11 -2.93 -1.79
N GLY A 37 -2.87 -4.01 -1.94
CA GLY A 37 -2.53 -5.31 -1.34
C GLY A 37 -1.65 -6.17 -2.22
N ILE A 38 -0.40 -6.39 -1.81
CA ILE A 38 0.51 -7.32 -2.48
C ILE A 38 -0.06 -8.74 -2.40
N ASN A 39 0.06 -9.49 -3.48
CA ASN A 39 -0.45 -10.86 -3.62
C ASN A 39 -1.98 -10.99 -3.53
N TYR A 40 -2.70 -9.88 -3.40
CA TYR A 40 -4.15 -9.91 -3.34
C TYR A 40 -4.74 -9.91 -4.75
N THR A 41 -5.74 -10.79 -5.00
CA THR A 41 -6.35 -10.96 -6.32
C THR A 41 -7.78 -10.42 -6.39
N GLY A 42 -8.30 -9.87 -5.31
CA GLY A 42 -9.62 -9.23 -5.31
C GLY A 42 -10.74 -10.04 -4.65
N ASP A 43 -10.42 -11.11 -3.95
CA ASP A 43 -11.42 -11.91 -3.25
C ASP A 43 -12.09 -11.09 -2.14
N PRO A 44 -13.35 -11.42 -1.76
CA PRO A 44 -13.99 -10.73 -0.65
C PRO A 44 -13.18 -10.85 0.65
N HIS A 45 -13.16 -9.78 1.43
CA HIS A 45 -12.40 -9.74 2.68
C HIS A 45 -13.22 -9.08 3.79
N PRO A 46 -12.95 -9.42 5.06
CA PRO A 46 -13.71 -8.90 6.20
C PRO A 46 -13.20 -7.54 6.72
N TYR A 47 -12.23 -6.93 6.07
CA TYR A 47 -11.60 -5.71 6.57
C TYR A 47 -12.44 -4.47 6.28
N PRO A 48 -12.45 -3.47 7.18
CA PRO A 48 -13.31 -2.28 7.03
C PRO A 48 -12.76 -1.23 6.06
N PHE A 49 -11.58 -1.43 5.49
CA PHE A 49 -10.95 -0.50 4.57
C PHE A 49 -10.90 -1.11 3.16
N LYS A 50 -10.81 -0.23 2.17
CA LYS A 50 -10.70 -0.63 0.76
C LYS A 50 -9.32 -1.23 0.48
N ILE A 51 -9.26 -2.35 -0.22
CA ILE A 51 -8.02 -3.00 -0.63
C ILE A 51 -8.01 -3.16 -2.14
N TYR A 52 -7.09 -2.46 -2.82
CA TYR A 52 -6.86 -2.66 -4.24
C TYR A 52 -6.03 -3.93 -4.45
N PRO A 53 -6.44 -4.82 -5.38
CA PRO A 53 -5.69 -6.05 -5.62
C PRO A 53 -4.48 -5.78 -6.53
N ALA A 54 -3.28 -5.95 -5.99
CA ALA A 54 -2.05 -5.74 -6.76
C ALA A 54 -1.84 -6.84 -7.80
N ALA A 55 -2.32 -8.05 -7.55
CA ALA A 55 -2.09 -9.21 -8.41
C ALA A 55 -3.23 -9.51 -9.39
N ALA A 56 -4.32 -8.73 -9.38
CA ALA A 56 -5.55 -9.08 -10.12
C ALA A 56 -5.39 -9.02 -11.65
N HIS A 57 -4.64 -8.05 -12.16
CA HIS A 57 -4.54 -7.82 -13.61
C HIS A 57 -3.34 -8.50 -14.24
N ASN A 58 -2.32 -8.81 -13.47
CA ASN A 58 -1.12 -9.44 -13.98
C ASN A 58 -0.53 -10.32 -12.87
N PRO A 59 -0.78 -11.66 -12.93
CA PRO A 59 -0.24 -12.56 -11.90
C PRO A 59 1.30 -12.56 -11.81
N GLN A 60 2.00 -12.13 -12.88
CA GLN A 60 3.45 -12.04 -12.86
C GLN A 60 3.94 -10.78 -12.15
N ASP A 61 3.07 -9.78 -12.02
CA ASP A 61 3.36 -8.55 -11.28
C ASP A 61 2.59 -8.57 -9.94
N ARG A 62 2.90 -9.52 -9.11
CA ARG A 62 2.20 -9.70 -7.83
C ARG A 62 2.40 -8.54 -6.85
N PHE A 63 3.46 -7.76 -7.03
CA PHE A 63 3.72 -6.57 -6.24
C PHE A 63 2.99 -5.34 -6.78
N GLY A 64 2.43 -5.42 -7.99
CA GLY A 64 1.65 -4.35 -8.57
C GLY A 64 2.43 -3.07 -8.87
N LEU A 65 3.73 -3.18 -9.13
CA LEU A 65 4.58 -2.01 -9.34
C LEU A 65 4.17 -1.21 -10.57
N ALA A 66 3.60 -1.86 -11.57
CA ALA A 66 3.16 -1.17 -12.79
C ALA A 66 1.98 -0.21 -12.53
N ARG A 67 1.19 -0.45 -11.48
CA ARG A 67 -0.03 0.30 -11.20
C ARG A 67 0.07 1.24 -10.01
N ILE A 68 1.17 1.20 -9.24
CA ILE A 68 1.28 1.97 -8.01
C ILE A 68 1.15 3.47 -8.27
N GLN A 69 1.72 3.96 -9.37
CA GLN A 69 1.65 5.36 -9.74
C GLN A 69 0.20 5.80 -9.98
N SER A 70 -0.57 5.00 -10.71
CA SER A 70 -1.98 5.29 -10.99
C SER A 70 -2.82 5.30 -9.71
N ILE A 71 -2.55 4.38 -8.79
CA ILE A 71 -3.27 4.31 -7.51
C ILE A 71 -3.00 5.56 -6.68
N VAL A 72 -1.75 5.99 -6.60
CA VAL A 72 -1.39 7.20 -5.86
C VAL A 72 -2.05 8.42 -6.49
N GLN A 73 -2.06 8.52 -7.82
CA GLN A 73 -2.70 9.64 -8.52
C GLN A 73 -4.21 9.67 -8.30
N HIS A 74 -4.85 8.51 -8.26
CA HIS A 74 -6.29 8.41 -8.07
C HIS A 74 -6.70 8.74 -6.63
N GLU A 75 -6.02 8.18 -5.66
CA GLU A 75 -6.39 8.32 -4.25
C GLU A 75 -5.92 9.64 -3.63
N LYS A 76 -4.86 10.23 -4.14
CA LYS A 76 -4.29 11.50 -3.64
C LYS A 76 -4.10 11.48 -2.12
N PRO A 77 -3.35 10.50 -1.59
CA PRO A 77 -3.20 10.36 -0.14
C PRO A 77 -2.33 11.47 0.46
N ASP A 78 -2.48 11.67 1.76
CA ASP A 78 -1.58 12.53 2.52
C ASP A 78 -0.28 11.80 2.86
N PHE A 79 -0.37 10.48 3.04
CA PHE A 79 0.78 9.63 3.35
C PHE A 79 0.74 8.38 2.48
N VAL A 80 1.90 7.98 1.99
CA VAL A 80 2.10 6.66 1.38
C VAL A 80 3.05 5.90 2.29
N ILE A 81 2.58 4.78 2.85
CA ILE A 81 3.38 3.94 3.74
C ILE A 81 3.64 2.61 3.03
N SER A 82 4.91 2.26 2.89
CA SER A 82 5.31 1.01 2.25
C SER A 82 5.98 0.10 3.27
N LEU A 83 5.39 -1.08 3.50
CA LEU A 83 5.96 -2.12 4.36
C LEU A 83 6.38 -3.29 3.49
N ASN A 84 7.68 -3.45 3.29
CA ASN A 84 8.23 -4.55 2.50
C ASN A 84 9.75 -4.59 2.63
N ASP A 85 10.39 -5.52 1.90
CA ASP A 85 11.84 -5.53 1.78
C ASP A 85 12.34 -4.23 1.13
N ILE A 86 13.56 -3.83 1.48
CA ILE A 86 14.09 -2.55 1.06
C ILE A 86 14.16 -2.40 -0.46
N TRP A 87 14.42 -3.50 -1.19
CA TRP A 87 14.51 -3.43 -2.65
C TRP A 87 13.15 -3.14 -3.29
N ILE A 88 12.05 -3.64 -2.71
CA ILE A 88 10.70 -3.30 -3.17
C ILE A 88 10.36 -1.85 -2.80
N VAL A 89 10.70 -1.43 -1.59
CA VAL A 89 10.47 -0.05 -1.16
C VAL A 89 11.16 0.93 -2.08
N ASN A 90 12.40 0.65 -2.47
CA ASN A 90 13.13 1.52 -3.41
C ASN A 90 12.46 1.57 -4.78
N GLN A 91 11.94 0.47 -5.28
CA GLN A 91 11.24 0.46 -6.56
C GLN A 91 9.94 1.25 -6.51
N VAL A 92 9.22 1.18 -5.39
CA VAL A 92 8.02 2.00 -5.20
C VAL A 92 8.40 3.48 -5.23
N TRP A 93 9.41 3.87 -4.49
CA TRP A 93 9.86 5.26 -4.45
C TRP A 93 10.27 5.77 -5.82
N GLU A 94 11.00 4.97 -6.60
CA GLU A 94 11.40 5.34 -7.96
C GLU A 94 10.20 5.62 -8.86
N ARG A 95 9.09 4.92 -8.65
CA ARG A 95 7.90 5.08 -9.48
C ARG A 95 7.03 6.25 -9.04
N ILE A 96 7.03 6.62 -7.77
CA ILE A 96 6.10 7.63 -7.27
C ILE A 96 6.75 8.95 -6.89
N HIS A 97 8.09 9.03 -6.76
CA HIS A 97 8.72 10.26 -6.27
C HIS A 97 8.49 11.47 -7.18
N LEU A 98 8.35 11.25 -8.49
CA LEU A 98 8.07 12.34 -9.42
C LEU A 98 6.67 12.94 -9.22
N LEU A 99 5.74 12.19 -8.64
CA LEU A 99 4.40 12.69 -8.36
C LEU A 99 4.41 13.75 -7.26
N LYS A 100 5.47 13.86 -6.48
CA LYS A 100 5.57 14.89 -5.45
C LYS A 100 5.66 16.30 -6.03
N GLN A 101 5.90 16.42 -7.32
CA GLN A 101 5.86 17.72 -8.00
C GLN A 101 4.44 18.25 -8.14
N SER A 102 3.44 17.37 -8.22
CA SER A 102 2.04 17.74 -8.38
C SER A 102 1.16 17.32 -7.22
N LEU A 103 1.58 16.38 -6.41
CA LEU A 103 0.83 15.88 -5.26
C LEU A 103 1.65 16.07 -3.99
N LYS A 104 0.98 16.48 -2.91
CA LYS A 104 1.63 16.69 -1.61
C LYS A 104 1.39 15.47 -0.73
N PHE A 105 2.31 14.51 -0.76
CA PHE A 105 2.25 13.37 0.13
C PHE A 105 3.60 13.15 0.78
N LYS A 106 3.59 12.47 1.94
CA LYS A 106 4.83 12.03 2.59
C LYS A 106 4.97 10.53 2.41
N PHE A 107 6.17 10.08 2.06
CA PHE A 107 6.46 8.67 1.87
C PHE A 107 7.17 8.14 3.11
N ILE A 108 6.60 7.09 3.70
CA ILE A 108 7.15 6.43 4.88
C ILE A 108 7.49 5.00 4.50
N ALA A 109 8.76 4.64 4.65
CA ALA A 109 9.23 3.29 4.36
C ALA A 109 9.44 2.53 5.68
N TYR A 110 8.84 1.36 5.78
CA TYR A 110 9.05 0.45 6.90
C TYR A 110 9.57 -0.87 6.33
N PHE A 111 10.73 -1.30 6.75
CA PHE A 111 11.30 -2.57 6.31
C PHE A 111 12.01 -3.25 7.48
N PRO A 112 11.91 -4.58 7.57
CA PRO A 112 12.57 -5.31 8.65
C PRO A 112 14.09 -5.30 8.44
N THR A 113 14.80 -5.25 9.54
CA THR A 113 16.27 -5.31 9.53
C THR A 113 16.74 -6.71 9.84
#